data_b765221d65046cadf134340e4825385f
#
_entry.id   b765221d65046cadf134340e4825385f
#
_cell.length_a   1.000
_cell.length_b   1.000
_cell.length_c   1.000
_cell.angle_alpha   90.00
_cell.angle_beta   90.00
_cell.angle_gamma   90.00
#
_symmetry.space_group_name_H-M   'P 1'
#
loop_
_entity.id
_entity.type
_entity.pdbx_description
1 polymer ?
#
loop_
_entity_poly.entity_id
_entity_poly.type
_entity_poly.pdbx_seq_one_letter_code
_entity_poly.pdbx_strand_id
1 'polypeptide(L)'
;MSLAVRKDTAGSFGDTDGDYVPLQTDANGNLRVSNATESAGEDLSNDVLATVHKKLAVSDYSASDFDDYAASAATANIKASAGNVFAFTLENTGGTDSYIQFHNTATTPGGAAVPKKKFLVPAGSELTVGEEYFGSGGMHFNTGIAFGLSSTAGTYTAEGTPGNFNVEVRYA
;
A
#
# COMPACT_ATOMS: atom_id res chain seq x y z
N MET A 1 4.66 -10.92 54.73
CA MET A 1 5.77 -10.14 54.13
C MET A 1 6.20 -10.91 52.89
N SER A 2 5.99 -10.38 51.72
CA SER A 2 6.36 -11.07 50.47
C SER A 2 7.84 -10.77 50.19
N LEU A 3 8.69 -11.80 50.15
CA LEU A 3 10.11 -11.64 49.87
C LEU A 3 10.31 -11.74 48.37
N ALA A 4 10.73 -10.63 47.71
CA ALA A 4 11.16 -10.68 46.34
C ALA A 4 12.60 -11.23 46.27
N VAL A 5 12.79 -12.20 45.40
CA VAL A 5 14.13 -12.77 45.17
C VAL A 5 14.72 -12.10 43.92
N ARG A 6 15.88 -11.48 44.10
CA ARG A 6 16.65 -10.94 42.99
C ARG A 6 17.23 -12.07 42.14
N LYS A 7 17.00 -12.04 40.85
CA LYS A 7 17.61 -12.95 39.89
C LYS A 7 18.00 -12.21 38.60
N ASP A 8 19.28 -12.20 38.33
CA ASP A 8 19.83 -11.50 37.16
C ASP A 8 19.65 -12.30 35.86
N THR A 9 19.34 -13.59 35.99
CA THR A 9 19.02 -14.45 34.84
C THR A 9 17.65 -15.08 35.06
N ALA A 10 16.81 -15.07 34.02
CA ALA A 10 15.51 -15.71 34.08
C ALA A 10 15.63 -17.21 34.35
N GLY A 11 14.82 -17.75 35.23
CA GLY A 11 14.80 -19.15 35.56
C GLY A 11 13.44 -19.57 36.11
N SER A 12 13.13 -20.83 36.01
CA SER A 12 11.93 -21.42 36.58
C SER A 12 12.10 -21.65 38.09
N PHE A 13 11.08 -21.28 38.85
CA PHE A 13 11.04 -21.52 40.30
C PHE A 13 9.89 -22.43 40.75
N GLY A 14 9.06 -22.87 39.88
CA GLY A 14 7.95 -23.76 40.16
C GLY A 14 7.78 -24.75 39.02
N ASP A 15 7.58 -25.98 39.34
CA ASP A 15 7.38 -27.06 38.40
C ASP A 15 6.09 -27.84 38.67
N THR A 16 5.37 -27.50 39.75
CA THR A 16 4.15 -28.19 40.15
C THR A 16 3.00 -27.20 40.32
N ASP A 17 1.83 -27.59 39.87
CA ASP A 17 0.61 -26.78 39.96
C ASP A 17 0.26 -26.50 41.44
N GLY A 18 0.09 -25.23 41.80
CA GLY A 18 -0.24 -24.76 43.13
C GLY A 18 0.89 -24.23 43.98
N ASP A 19 2.12 -24.24 43.49
CA ASP A 19 3.27 -23.68 44.22
C ASP A 19 3.30 -22.15 44.18
N TYR A 20 3.66 -21.52 45.28
CA TYR A 20 3.89 -20.09 45.34
C TYR A 20 5.21 -19.73 44.70
N VAL A 21 5.16 -19.04 43.56
CA VAL A 21 6.35 -18.54 42.89
C VAL A 21 6.69 -17.15 43.46
N PRO A 22 7.89 -16.93 44.01
CA PRO A 22 8.29 -15.61 44.46
C PRO A 22 8.43 -14.64 43.28
N LEU A 23 7.99 -13.38 43.47
CA LEU A 23 8.16 -12.34 42.50
C LEU A 23 9.64 -12.11 42.18
N GLN A 24 10.02 -12.18 40.93
CA GLN A 24 11.38 -11.95 40.47
C GLN A 24 11.53 -10.47 40.04
N THR A 25 12.63 -9.85 40.46
CA THR A 25 13.00 -8.52 40.01
C THR A 25 14.39 -8.54 39.37
N ASP A 26 14.62 -7.59 38.44
CA ASP A 26 15.93 -7.35 37.85
C ASP A 26 16.87 -6.61 38.84
N ALA A 27 18.09 -6.28 38.39
CA ALA A 27 19.08 -5.56 39.19
C ALA A 27 18.64 -4.14 39.58
N ASN A 28 17.66 -3.56 38.89
CA ASN A 28 17.11 -2.24 39.12
C ASN A 28 15.82 -2.26 39.97
N GLY A 29 15.36 -3.44 40.39
CA GLY A 29 14.17 -3.63 41.20
C GLY A 29 12.86 -3.71 40.37
N ASN A 30 12.92 -3.78 39.07
CA ASN A 30 11.72 -3.94 38.23
C ASN A 30 11.23 -5.41 38.28
N LEU A 31 9.90 -5.56 38.33
CA LEU A 31 9.27 -6.88 38.30
C LEU A 31 9.57 -7.58 36.95
N ARG A 32 10.08 -8.80 37.02
CA ARG A 32 10.20 -9.64 35.82
C ARG A 32 8.89 -10.39 35.58
N VAL A 33 8.30 -10.15 34.43
CA VAL A 33 7.16 -10.93 33.95
C VAL A 33 7.66 -11.72 32.74
N SER A 34 7.75 -13.04 32.83
CA SER A 34 8.05 -13.88 31.66
C SER A 34 6.77 -14.60 31.22
N ASN A 35 6.51 -14.61 29.95
CA ASN A 35 5.45 -15.42 29.36
C ASN A 35 6.06 -16.78 28.92
N ALA A 36 5.50 -17.87 29.38
CA ALA A 36 6.01 -19.22 29.10
C ALA A 36 5.99 -19.65 27.62
N THR A 37 5.44 -18.83 26.77
CA THR A 37 5.38 -19.06 25.30
C THR A 37 6.44 -18.31 24.49
N GLU A 38 7.37 -17.60 25.17
CA GLU A 38 8.42 -16.87 24.47
C GLU A 38 9.60 -17.80 24.10
N SER A 39 9.90 -17.82 22.80
CA SER A 39 11.22 -18.22 22.30
C SER A 39 12.27 -17.34 22.95
N ALA A 40 13.29 -17.94 23.53
CA ALA A 40 14.33 -17.27 24.30
C ALA A 40 14.83 -15.98 23.63
N GLY A 41 14.55 -14.84 24.25
CA GLY A 41 15.17 -13.56 23.94
C GLY A 41 14.28 -12.40 23.53
N GLU A 42 12.96 -12.58 23.46
CA GLU A 42 12.07 -11.48 23.08
C GLU A 42 11.33 -10.88 24.29
N ASP A 43 11.52 -9.59 24.51
CA ASP A 43 10.83 -8.81 25.53
C ASP A 43 9.45 -8.41 25.00
N LEU A 44 8.37 -8.84 25.67
CA LEU A 44 6.98 -8.52 25.29
C LEU A 44 6.72 -7.02 25.10
N SER A 45 7.44 -6.16 25.81
CA SER A 45 7.31 -4.71 25.63
C SER A 45 7.83 -4.27 24.26
N ASN A 46 8.88 -4.90 23.78
CA ASN A 46 9.44 -4.64 22.46
C ASN A 46 8.61 -5.28 21.36
N ASP A 47 8.01 -6.46 21.59
CA ASP A 47 7.16 -7.14 20.62
C ASP A 47 5.83 -6.42 20.39
N VAL A 48 5.18 -5.93 21.45
CA VAL A 48 3.96 -5.12 21.32
C VAL A 48 4.27 -3.79 20.65
N LEU A 49 5.36 -3.12 21.03
CA LEU A 49 5.81 -1.89 20.38
C LEU A 49 6.25 -2.15 18.94
N ALA A 50 7.00 -3.22 18.68
CA ALA A 50 7.41 -3.57 17.32
C ALA A 50 6.21 -3.97 16.45
N THR A 51 5.21 -4.66 16.98
CA THR A 51 3.98 -5.01 16.27
C THR A 51 3.08 -3.80 16.06
N VAL A 52 3.00 -2.89 17.02
CA VAL A 52 2.27 -1.63 16.89
C VAL A 52 3.03 -0.69 15.93
N HIS A 53 4.34 -0.60 16.03
CA HIS A 53 5.17 0.15 15.07
C HIS A 53 5.14 -0.47 13.67
N LYS A 54 5.09 -1.79 13.54
CA LYS A 54 4.95 -2.47 12.25
C LYS A 54 3.55 -2.32 11.64
N LYS A 55 2.54 -2.11 12.48
CA LYS A 55 1.18 -1.74 12.05
C LYS A 55 1.00 -0.25 11.80
N LEU A 56 1.82 0.60 12.45
CA LEU A 56 1.87 2.04 12.27
C LEU A 56 2.99 2.48 11.32
N ALA A 57 4.01 1.67 11.12
CA ALA A 57 4.79 1.76 9.91
C ALA A 57 3.78 1.45 8.80
N VAL A 58 3.15 2.49 8.29
CA VAL A 58 2.64 2.51 6.93
C VAL A 58 3.67 1.71 6.15
N SER A 59 3.25 0.52 5.68
CA SER A 59 4.10 -0.34 4.88
C SER A 59 4.98 0.57 4.04
N ASP A 60 6.26 0.27 4.00
CA ASP A 60 7.24 0.98 3.18
C ASP A 60 6.68 1.02 1.75
N TYR A 61 5.80 1.98 1.52
CA TYR A 61 5.26 2.29 0.22
C TYR A 61 6.41 2.94 -0.54
N SER A 62 7.23 2.10 -1.12
CA SER A 62 8.02 2.48 -2.26
C SER A 62 7.03 2.76 -3.40
N ALA A 63 6.22 3.81 -3.23
CA ALA A 63 5.38 4.30 -4.31
C ALA A 63 6.32 4.93 -5.34
N SER A 64 6.10 4.57 -6.58
CA SER A 64 6.72 5.20 -7.74
C SER A 64 5.70 6.15 -8.36
N ASP A 65 6.19 7.21 -8.98
CA ASP A 65 5.37 8.11 -9.75
C ASP A 65 5.67 7.91 -11.25
N PHE A 66 4.62 7.91 -12.05
CA PHE A 66 4.65 7.93 -13.50
C PHE A 66 4.07 9.26 -13.95
N ASP A 67 4.85 10.04 -14.69
CA ASP A 67 4.45 11.35 -15.21
C ASP A 67 4.59 11.36 -16.74
N ASP A 68 3.56 11.79 -17.44
CA ASP A 68 3.57 11.97 -18.90
C ASP A 68 2.83 13.29 -19.23
N TYR A 69 3.60 14.38 -19.32
CA TYR A 69 3.09 15.71 -19.64
C TYR A 69 3.06 15.91 -21.14
N ALA A 70 1.96 16.45 -21.65
CA ALA A 70 1.65 16.53 -23.06
C ALA A 70 1.81 15.15 -23.72
N ALA A 71 1.08 14.17 -23.20
CA ALA A 71 1.26 12.75 -23.42
C ALA A 71 1.69 12.42 -24.85
N SER A 72 2.83 11.77 -25.00
CA SER A 72 3.42 11.44 -26.31
C SER A 72 2.62 10.37 -27.06
N ALA A 73 1.84 9.57 -26.33
CA ALA A 73 0.98 8.52 -26.86
C ALA A 73 -0.31 8.40 -26.05
N ALA A 74 -1.36 7.89 -26.69
CA ALA A 74 -2.63 7.64 -26.01
C ALA A 74 -2.61 6.44 -25.07
N THR A 75 -1.49 5.72 -24.94
CA THR A 75 -1.31 4.58 -24.01
C THR A 75 0.08 4.56 -23.42
N ALA A 76 0.17 4.13 -22.18
CA ALA A 76 1.46 3.75 -21.59
C ALA A 76 1.33 2.49 -20.74
N ASN A 77 2.42 1.73 -20.67
CA ASN A 77 2.60 0.70 -19.65
C ASN A 77 3.35 1.31 -18.47
N ILE A 78 2.70 1.38 -17.32
CA ILE A 78 3.26 1.95 -16.10
C ILE A 78 4.13 0.91 -15.38
N LYS A 79 3.61 -0.33 -15.31
CA LYS A 79 4.28 -1.45 -14.66
C LYS A 79 3.94 -2.76 -15.36
N ALA A 80 4.97 -3.51 -15.76
CA ALA A 80 4.80 -4.77 -16.49
C ALA A 80 4.54 -5.98 -15.56
N SER A 81 4.36 -5.76 -14.27
CA SER A 81 4.07 -6.78 -13.26
C SER A 81 2.92 -6.35 -12.37
N ALA A 82 2.42 -7.26 -11.54
CA ALA A 82 1.39 -6.95 -10.55
C ALA A 82 1.75 -5.72 -9.70
N GLY A 83 0.73 -4.95 -9.31
CA GLY A 83 0.91 -3.74 -8.53
C GLY A 83 -0.41 -3.07 -8.16
N ASN A 84 -0.32 -1.90 -7.54
CA ASN A 84 -1.47 -1.10 -7.13
C ASN A 84 -1.32 0.34 -7.61
N VAL A 85 -2.43 0.95 -8.01
CA VAL A 85 -2.55 2.39 -8.25
C VAL A 85 -3.20 3.03 -7.03
N PHE A 86 -2.54 4.02 -6.43
CA PHE A 86 -3.00 4.71 -5.23
C PHE A 86 -3.66 6.04 -5.53
N ALA A 87 -3.16 6.74 -6.52
CA ALA A 87 -3.71 8.01 -6.96
C ALA A 87 -3.37 8.25 -8.43
N PHE A 88 -4.13 9.10 -9.06
CA PHE A 88 -3.79 9.69 -10.34
C PHE A 88 -4.36 11.09 -10.47
N THR A 89 -3.70 11.91 -11.28
CA THR A 89 -4.20 13.18 -11.79
C THR A 89 -4.20 13.13 -13.31
N LEU A 90 -5.28 13.55 -13.92
CA LEU A 90 -5.39 13.72 -15.36
C LEU A 90 -5.97 15.09 -15.66
N GLU A 91 -5.19 15.92 -16.34
CA GLU A 91 -5.65 17.17 -16.93
C GLU A 91 -5.97 16.94 -18.42
N ASN A 92 -7.13 17.39 -18.84
CA ASN A 92 -7.57 17.41 -20.24
C ASN A 92 -7.66 18.87 -20.70
N THR A 93 -6.65 19.35 -21.42
CA THR A 93 -6.62 20.71 -22.00
C THR A 93 -7.34 20.80 -23.34
N GLY A 94 -7.84 19.65 -23.83
CA GLY A 94 -8.57 19.54 -25.09
C GLY A 94 -10.01 20.06 -25.04
N GLY A 95 -10.63 20.15 -26.17
CA GLY A 95 -12.01 20.64 -26.33
C GLY A 95 -13.09 19.56 -26.30
N THR A 96 -12.75 18.30 -26.04
CA THR A 96 -13.67 17.15 -25.99
C THR A 96 -13.51 16.34 -24.75
N ASP A 97 -14.62 15.75 -24.27
CA ASP A 97 -14.60 14.83 -23.15
C ASP A 97 -13.84 13.56 -23.52
N SER A 98 -13.03 13.05 -22.60
CA SER A 98 -12.25 11.85 -22.78
C SER A 98 -12.24 10.99 -21.51
N TYR A 99 -11.75 9.77 -21.64
CA TYR A 99 -11.66 8.83 -20.52
C TYR A 99 -10.22 8.43 -20.30
N ILE A 100 -9.77 8.42 -19.02
CA ILE A 100 -8.64 7.60 -18.64
C ILE A 100 -9.14 6.20 -18.31
N GLN A 101 -8.54 5.20 -18.93
CA GLN A 101 -8.86 3.79 -18.74
C GLN A 101 -7.65 3.06 -18.19
N PHE A 102 -7.80 2.41 -17.03
CA PHE A 102 -6.77 1.54 -16.47
C PHE A 102 -7.01 0.09 -16.87
N HIS A 103 -5.98 -0.58 -17.37
CA HIS A 103 -6.02 -1.94 -17.89
C HIS A 103 -5.09 -2.86 -17.08
N ASN A 104 -5.58 -4.07 -16.79
CA ASN A 104 -4.80 -5.11 -16.11
C ASN A 104 -4.01 -5.92 -17.14
N THR A 105 -2.92 -5.34 -17.62
CA THR A 105 -2.05 -5.93 -18.65
C THR A 105 -0.60 -5.52 -18.45
N ALA A 106 0.33 -6.40 -18.80
CA ALA A 106 1.77 -6.14 -18.76
C ALA A 106 2.29 -5.35 -19.98
N THR A 107 1.41 -5.03 -20.92
CA THR A 107 1.70 -4.25 -22.13
C THR A 107 0.68 -3.12 -22.29
N THR A 108 0.91 -2.21 -23.23
CA THR A 108 -0.08 -1.19 -23.59
C THR A 108 -1.39 -1.86 -24.07
N PRO A 109 -2.57 -1.27 -23.75
CA PRO A 109 -3.85 -1.81 -24.20
C PRO A 109 -3.96 -1.74 -25.71
N GLY A 110 -4.43 -2.83 -26.32
CA GLY A 110 -4.79 -2.87 -27.74
C GLY A 110 -6.18 -2.27 -28.00
N GLY A 111 -6.50 -1.97 -29.26
CA GLY A 111 -7.83 -1.49 -29.65
C GLY A 111 -8.93 -2.44 -29.20
N ALA A 112 -10.05 -1.89 -28.76
CA ALA A 112 -11.21 -2.61 -28.19
C ALA A 112 -10.95 -3.35 -26.86
N ALA A 113 -9.79 -3.15 -26.20
CA ALA A 113 -9.53 -3.72 -24.86
C ALA A 113 -10.56 -3.16 -23.85
N VAL A 114 -11.09 -4.06 -23.00
CA VAL A 114 -12.01 -3.67 -21.93
C VAL A 114 -11.20 -3.20 -20.72
N PRO A 115 -11.43 -1.98 -20.22
CA PRO A 115 -10.69 -1.49 -19.06
C PRO A 115 -11.14 -2.19 -17.76
N LYS A 116 -10.22 -2.33 -16.83
CA LYS A 116 -10.54 -2.71 -15.46
C LYS A 116 -11.28 -1.58 -14.73
N LYS A 117 -10.87 -0.34 -14.97
CA LYS A 117 -11.48 0.87 -14.42
C LYS A 117 -11.38 2.03 -15.42
N LYS A 118 -12.36 2.91 -15.38
CA LYS A 118 -12.41 4.09 -16.24
C LYS A 118 -12.94 5.29 -15.48
N PHE A 119 -12.50 6.48 -15.89
CA PHE A 119 -12.96 7.77 -15.37
C PHE A 119 -13.16 8.73 -16.52
N LEU A 120 -14.27 9.46 -16.49
CA LEU A 120 -14.52 10.55 -17.42
C LEU A 120 -13.71 11.78 -16.99
N VAL A 121 -13.06 12.43 -17.92
CA VAL A 121 -12.39 13.71 -17.73
C VAL A 121 -12.96 14.68 -18.74
N PRO A 122 -13.81 15.64 -18.31
CA PRO A 122 -14.43 16.60 -19.21
C PRO A 122 -13.40 17.48 -19.93
N ALA A 123 -13.80 18.03 -21.05
CA ALA A 123 -13.02 19.02 -21.78
C ALA A 123 -12.60 20.19 -20.89
N GLY A 124 -11.34 20.60 -20.98
CA GLY A 124 -10.79 21.73 -20.24
C GLY A 124 -10.80 21.57 -18.71
N SER A 125 -10.77 20.33 -18.21
CA SER A 125 -10.82 20.06 -16.78
C SER A 125 -9.69 19.14 -16.32
N GLU A 126 -9.48 19.14 -14.99
CA GLU A 126 -8.59 18.23 -14.29
C GLU A 126 -9.42 17.29 -13.41
N LEU A 127 -9.00 16.04 -13.33
CA LEU A 127 -9.53 15.03 -12.42
C LEU A 127 -8.38 14.44 -11.59
N THR A 128 -8.46 14.64 -10.28
CA THR A 128 -7.60 13.96 -9.30
C THR A 128 -8.42 12.93 -8.54
N VAL A 129 -7.92 11.70 -8.48
CA VAL A 129 -8.50 10.60 -7.71
C VAL A 129 -7.41 10.00 -6.83
N GLY A 130 -7.64 9.95 -5.56
CA GLY A 130 -6.66 9.52 -4.58
C GLY A 130 -7.15 8.41 -3.66
N GLU A 131 -6.50 8.33 -2.53
CA GLU A 131 -6.72 7.29 -1.52
C GLU A 131 -8.15 7.30 -0.96
N GLU A 132 -8.82 8.46 -0.95
CA GLU A 132 -10.22 8.60 -0.53
C GLU A 132 -11.19 7.77 -1.40
N TYR A 133 -10.81 7.50 -2.66
CA TYR A 133 -11.59 6.69 -3.59
C TYR A 133 -11.13 5.23 -3.63
N PHE A 134 -9.82 4.99 -3.64
CA PHE A 134 -9.24 3.65 -3.76
C PHE A 134 -9.03 2.93 -2.43
N GLY A 135 -9.06 3.66 -1.31
CA GLY A 135 -8.64 3.17 0.00
C GLY A 135 -7.12 3.04 0.10
N SER A 136 -6.63 2.77 1.32
CA SER A 136 -5.18 2.67 1.60
C SER A 136 -4.47 1.53 0.85
N GLY A 137 -5.19 0.52 0.37
CA GLY A 137 -4.66 -0.57 -0.45
C GLY A 137 -4.50 -0.23 -1.93
N GLY A 138 -5.09 0.87 -2.40
CA GLY A 138 -5.09 1.23 -3.80
C GLY A 138 -5.92 0.30 -4.70
N MET A 139 -5.94 0.58 -5.98
CA MET A 139 -6.58 -0.27 -6.98
C MET A 139 -5.58 -1.35 -7.45
N HIS A 140 -5.82 -2.60 -7.10
CA HIS A 140 -4.92 -3.72 -7.39
C HIS A 140 -4.98 -4.20 -8.84
N PHE A 141 -3.82 -4.54 -9.43
CA PHE A 141 -3.64 -5.17 -10.73
C PHE A 141 -2.78 -6.41 -10.56
N ASN A 142 -3.26 -7.57 -11.01
CA ASN A 142 -2.56 -8.85 -10.81
C ASN A 142 -1.65 -9.26 -11.98
N THR A 143 -1.68 -8.53 -13.10
CA THR A 143 -0.85 -8.82 -14.29
C THR A 143 0.13 -7.69 -14.57
N GLY A 144 -0.36 -6.45 -14.57
CA GLY A 144 0.41 -5.25 -14.86
C GLY A 144 -0.50 -4.04 -14.87
N ILE A 145 0.10 -2.86 -14.81
CA ILE A 145 -0.60 -1.57 -14.80
C ILE A 145 -0.33 -0.85 -16.12
N ALA A 146 -1.37 -0.65 -16.89
CA ALA A 146 -1.32 0.18 -18.09
C ALA A 146 -2.51 1.13 -18.12
N PHE A 147 -2.35 2.29 -18.75
CA PHE A 147 -3.48 3.17 -19.02
C PHE A 147 -3.67 3.41 -20.51
N GLY A 148 -4.88 3.86 -20.87
CA GLY A 148 -5.24 4.35 -22.17
C GLY A 148 -6.08 5.62 -22.05
N LEU A 149 -5.74 6.65 -22.81
CA LEU A 149 -6.58 7.82 -23.06
C LEU A 149 -7.55 7.44 -24.19
N SER A 150 -8.83 7.47 -23.90
CA SER A 150 -9.86 6.90 -24.77
C SER A 150 -10.98 7.89 -25.03
N SER A 151 -11.42 7.95 -26.29
CA SER A 151 -12.63 8.70 -26.67
C SER A 151 -13.92 7.97 -26.32
N THR A 152 -13.85 6.71 -25.87
CA THR A 152 -15.02 5.90 -25.52
C THR A 152 -14.91 5.29 -24.12
N ALA A 153 -16.06 5.08 -23.48
CA ALA A 153 -16.11 4.59 -22.10
C ALA A 153 -15.99 3.07 -21.97
N GLY A 154 -16.52 2.30 -22.90
CA GLY A 154 -16.73 0.86 -22.76
C GLY A 154 -15.53 0.01 -23.11
N THR A 155 -14.87 0.35 -24.18
CA THR A 155 -13.68 -0.30 -24.70
C THR A 155 -12.65 0.75 -25.08
N TYR A 156 -11.39 0.38 -25.16
CA TYR A 156 -10.34 1.30 -25.54
C TYR A 156 -10.47 1.69 -27.01
N THR A 157 -10.61 2.99 -27.24
CA THR A 157 -10.50 3.64 -28.57
C THR A 157 -9.54 4.82 -28.38
N ALA A 158 -8.38 4.73 -28.99
CA ALA A 158 -7.31 5.69 -28.77
C ALA A 158 -7.80 7.14 -28.96
N GLU A 159 -7.41 8.02 -28.04
CA GLU A 159 -7.59 9.46 -28.18
C GLU A 159 -6.75 9.97 -29.35
N GLY A 160 -7.34 10.83 -30.19
CA GLY A 160 -6.68 11.33 -31.42
C GLY A 160 -5.62 12.39 -31.15
N THR A 161 -5.69 13.07 -30.01
CA THR A 161 -4.78 14.17 -29.63
C THR A 161 -4.23 13.97 -28.21
N PRO A 162 -3.40 12.94 -27.99
CA PRO A 162 -2.89 12.63 -26.65
C PRO A 162 -2.08 13.78 -26.03
N GLY A 163 -1.47 14.66 -26.83
CA GLY A 163 -0.73 15.82 -26.35
C GLY A 163 -1.58 16.89 -25.61
N ASN A 164 -2.90 16.74 -25.62
CA ASN A 164 -3.79 17.57 -24.80
C ASN A 164 -3.94 17.05 -23.35
N PHE A 165 -3.22 16.01 -22.98
CA PHE A 165 -3.37 15.39 -21.66
C PHE A 165 -2.06 15.42 -20.88
N ASN A 166 -2.17 15.77 -19.61
CA ASN A 166 -1.11 15.59 -18.61
C ASN A 166 -1.54 14.51 -17.63
N VAL A 167 -0.73 13.45 -17.52
CA VAL A 167 -1.05 12.26 -16.75
C VAL A 167 -0.02 12.09 -15.65
N GLU A 168 -0.47 11.96 -14.43
CA GLU A 168 0.35 11.60 -13.27
C GLU A 168 -0.29 10.38 -12.58
N VAL A 169 0.49 9.34 -12.28
CA VAL A 169 -0.01 8.14 -11.62
C VAL A 169 0.93 7.71 -10.52
N ARG A 170 0.41 7.60 -9.31
CA ARG A 170 1.15 7.05 -8.17
C ARG A 170 0.83 5.57 -8.00
N TYR A 171 1.87 4.73 -8.03
CA TYR A 171 1.73 3.27 -8.02
C TYR A 171 2.84 2.55 -7.24
N ALA A 172 2.65 1.25 -6.95
CA ALA A 172 3.67 0.35 -6.43
C ALA A 172 3.55 -1.06 -7.03
#